data_fa5cae2713ae3b7068e52a0d91dcd0a4
#
_entry.id   fa5cae2713ae3b7068e52a0d91dcd0a4
#
_cell.length_a   1.000
_cell.length_b   1.000
_cell.length_c   1.000
_cell.angle_alpha   90.00
_cell.angle_beta   90.00
_cell.angle_gamma   90.00
#
_symmetry.space_group_name_H-M   'P 1'
#
loop_
_entity.id
_entity.type
_entity.pdbx_description
1 polymer ?
#
loop_
_entity_poly.entity_id
_entity_poly.type
_entity_poly.pdbx_seq_one_letter_code
_entity_poly.pdbx_strand_id
1 'polypeptide(L)'
;IVLIAREKKKNNIAEYILYMWQLEDMLRALKLDMEQVDRYLVAGFQADERTSKEIHDWYDNLIAIMQKEKVEEKGHIQALKNTVDELTELHFFLLHQAHDGRYRQLVTQAAGNLVEFRRKAGVDDTVSDVELALNGLYGQLMLKLQKREIHPETVAAMESISKMIAYLAARYKQMEEEAENSKF
;
A
#
# COMPACT_ATOMS: atom_id res chain seq x y z
N ILE A 1 8.06 12.20 -7.87
CA ILE A 1 7.09 11.59 -6.93
C ILE A 1 5.71 11.42 -7.55
N VAL A 2 5.17 12.45 -8.16
CA VAL A 2 3.89 12.36 -8.87
C VAL A 2 3.94 11.25 -9.94
N LEU A 3 5.02 11.21 -10.71
CA LEU A 3 5.26 10.17 -11.72
C LEU A 3 5.44 8.78 -11.07
N ILE A 4 6.20 8.67 -9.97
CA ILE A 4 6.40 7.41 -9.25
C ILE A 4 5.08 6.88 -8.72
N ALA A 5 4.28 7.72 -8.06
CA ALA A 5 2.97 7.32 -7.53
C ALA A 5 2.01 6.87 -8.64
N ARG A 6 1.95 7.61 -9.74
CA ARG A 6 1.11 7.25 -10.90
C ARG A 6 1.56 5.95 -11.56
N GLU A 7 2.85 5.76 -11.73
CA GLU A 7 3.42 4.55 -12.32
C GLU A 7 3.12 3.33 -11.45
N LYS A 8 3.31 3.43 -10.14
CA LYS A 8 2.97 2.36 -9.20
C LYS A 8 1.47 2.06 -9.23
N LYS A 9 0.61 3.07 -9.20
CA LYS A 9 -0.85 2.89 -9.25
C LYS A 9 -1.29 2.15 -10.51
N LYS A 10 -0.66 2.44 -11.64
CA LYS A 10 -0.93 1.78 -12.91
C LYS A 10 -0.39 0.34 -12.96
N ASN A 11 0.80 0.11 -12.45
CA ASN A 11 1.52 -1.14 -12.64
C ASN A 11 1.34 -2.15 -11.51
N ASN A 12 1.22 -1.68 -10.26
CA ASN A 12 1.06 -2.55 -9.09
C ASN A 12 0.36 -1.80 -7.96
N ILE A 13 -0.92 -2.02 -7.81
CA ILE A 13 -1.74 -1.31 -6.82
C ILE A 13 -1.30 -1.58 -5.37
N ALA A 14 -0.77 -2.76 -5.07
CA ALA A 14 -0.26 -3.07 -3.74
C ALA A 14 0.99 -2.26 -3.43
N GLU A 15 1.94 -2.18 -4.35
CA GLU A 15 3.11 -1.31 -4.20
C GLU A 15 2.73 0.17 -4.08
N TYR A 16 1.69 0.61 -4.80
CA TYR A 16 1.17 1.96 -4.68
C TYR A 16 0.65 2.23 -3.26
N ILE A 17 -0.13 1.32 -2.70
CA ILE A 17 -0.65 1.46 -1.33
C ILE A 17 0.50 1.55 -0.32
N LEU A 18 1.46 0.62 -0.38
CA LEU A 18 2.61 0.62 0.52
C LEU A 18 3.45 1.89 0.39
N TYR A 19 3.65 2.36 -0.83
CA TYR A 19 4.37 3.61 -1.10
C TYR A 19 3.65 4.82 -0.50
N MET A 20 2.34 4.92 -0.69
CA MET A 20 1.55 6.02 -0.12
C MET A 20 1.49 5.96 1.41
N TRP A 21 1.41 4.79 2.01
CA TRP A 21 1.51 4.64 3.47
C TRP A 21 2.86 5.12 4.01
N GLN A 22 3.93 4.81 3.28
CA GLN A 22 5.26 5.32 3.61
C GLN A 22 5.32 6.85 3.54
N LEU A 23 4.73 7.46 2.50
CA LEU A 23 4.67 8.91 2.38
C LEU A 23 3.86 9.56 3.51
N GLU A 24 2.72 8.98 3.88
CA GLU A 24 1.95 9.44 5.04
C GLU A 24 2.80 9.44 6.32
N ASP A 25 3.53 8.37 6.57
CA ASP A 25 4.40 8.26 7.75
C ASP A 25 5.60 9.22 7.69
N MET A 26 6.18 9.44 6.53
CA MET A 26 7.25 10.43 6.34
C MET A 26 6.74 11.85 6.64
N LEU A 27 5.56 12.20 6.16
CA LEU A 27 4.93 13.50 6.46
C LEU A 27 4.64 13.65 7.95
N ARG A 28 4.16 12.60 8.63
CA ARG A 28 3.98 12.60 10.09
C ARG A 28 5.29 12.82 10.84
N ALA A 29 6.36 12.17 10.42
CA ALA A 29 7.68 12.35 11.02
C ALA A 29 8.18 13.80 10.87
N LEU A 30 7.80 14.48 9.80
CA LEU A 30 8.12 15.89 9.55
C LEU A 30 7.01 16.84 10.06
N LYS A 31 6.08 16.33 10.88
CA LYS A 31 5.00 17.11 11.53
C LYS A 31 4.10 17.87 10.54
N LEU A 32 3.96 17.35 9.32
CA LEU A 32 3.19 17.97 8.23
C LEU A 32 3.63 19.42 7.94
N ASP A 33 4.89 19.75 8.20
CA ASP A 33 5.49 21.07 8.01
C ASP A 33 6.16 21.14 6.64
N MET A 34 5.64 21.96 5.73
CA MET A 34 6.17 22.09 4.37
C MET A 34 7.60 22.60 4.29
N GLU A 35 8.05 23.39 5.25
CA GLU A 35 9.48 23.79 5.29
C GLU A 35 10.38 22.57 5.50
N GLN A 36 9.99 21.67 6.39
CA GLN A 36 10.70 20.41 6.62
C GLN A 36 10.58 19.46 5.43
N VAL A 37 9.40 19.38 4.82
CA VAL A 37 9.15 18.55 3.64
C VAL A 37 10.01 19.01 2.47
N ASP A 38 10.10 20.31 2.21
CA ASP A 38 10.95 20.86 1.15
C ASP A 38 12.43 20.53 1.40
N ARG A 39 12.88 20.68 2.62
CA ARG A 39 14.27 20.45 3.02
C ARG A 39 14.67 18.98 2.90
N TYR A 40 13.86 18.07 3.39
CA TYR A 40 14.22 16.65 3.55
C TYR A 40 13.68 15.75 2.45
N LEU A 41 12.57 16.11 1.80
CA LEU A 41 11.97 15.29 0.77
C LEU A 41 12.10 15.90 -0.63
N VAL A 42 11.65 17.13 -0.84
CA VAL A 42 11.65 17.75 -2.17
C VAL A 42 13.09 17.97 -2.68
N ALA A 43 13.97 18.49 -1.85
CA ALA A 43 15.37 18.72 -2.21
C ALA A 43 16.12 17.44 -2.60
N GLY A 44 15.74 16.30 -2.03
CA GLY A 44 16.33 15.00 -2.33
C GLY A 44 16.15 14.53 -3.77
N PHE A 45 15.15 15.04 -4.49
CA PHE A 45 14.93 14.71 -5.90
C PHE A 45 15.91 15.38 -6.85
N GLN A 46 16.61 16.43 -6.42
CA GLN A 46 17.58 17.19 -7.25
C GLN A 46 16.98 17.57 -8.63
N ALA A 47 15.69 17.89 -8.63
CA ALA A 47 14.94 18.23 -9.82
C ALA A 47 15.15 19.72 -10.20
N ASP A 48 14.75 20.06 -11.43
CA ASP A 48 14.67 21.47 -11.85
C ASP A 48 13.60 22.24 -11.05
N GLU A 49 13.60 23.55 -11.17
CA GLU A 49 12.71 24.44 -10.41
C GLU A 49 11.22 24.10 -10.65
N ARG A 50 10.85 23.85 -11.89
CA ARG A 50 9.46 23.51 -12.26
C ARG A 50 9.03 22.19 -11.63
N THR A 51 9.85 21.15 -11.78
CA THR A 51 9.57 19.83 -11.24
C THR A 51 9.58 19.86 -9.70
N SER A 52 10.51 20.59 -9.09
CA SER A 52 10.53 20.78 -7.64
C SER A 52 9.27 21.45 -7.12
N LYS A 53 8.74 22.44 -7.84
CA LYS A 53 7.48 23.09 -7.51
C LYS A 53 6.29 22.09 -7.62
N GLU A 54 6.25 21.29 -8.66
CA GLU A 54 5.20 20.26 -8.82
C GLU A 54 5.25 19.25 -7.67
N ILE A 55 6.42 18.83 -7.22
CA ILE A 55 6.60 17.92 -6.09
C ILE A 55 6.17 18.60 -4.79
N HIS A 56 6.56 19.85 -4.56
CA HIS A 56 6.13 20.65 -3.42
C HIS A 56 4.60 20.74 -3.35
N ASP A 57 3.96 21.15 -4.45
CA ASP A 57 2.50 21.32 -4.52
C ASP A 57 1.78 19.99 -4.26
N TRP A 58 2.36 18.89 -4.73
CA TRP A 58 1.80 17.55 -4.49
C TRP A 58 1.83 17.16 -3.00
N TYR A 59 2.96 17.38 -2.32
CA TYR A 59 3.05 17.13 -0.87
C TYR A 59 2.14 18.07 -0.06
N ASP A 60 2.10 19.34 -0.42
CA ASP A 60 1.23 20.32 0.25
C ASP A 60 -0.24 19.91 0.14
N ASN A 61 -0.65 19.46 -1.03
CA ASN A 61 -2.00 18.93 -1.24
C ASN A 61 -2.26 17.66 -0.41
N LEU A 62 -1.31 16.73 -0.34
CA LEU A 62 -1.45 15.53 0.49
C LEU A 62 -1.58 15.88 1.97
N ILE A 63 -0.77 16.82 2.46
CA ILE A 63 -0.88 17.34 3.83
C ILE A 63 -2.27 17.93 4.10
N ALA A 64 -2.78 18.75 3.18
CA ALA A 64 -4.10 19.34 3.30
C ALA A 64 -5.20 18.27 3.40
N ILE A 65 -5.11 17.21 2.62
CA ILE A 65 -6.04 16.06 2.69
C ILE A 65 -5.93 15.37 4.05
N MET A 66 -4.71 15.08 4.51
CA MET A 66 -4.47 14.43 5.80
C MET A 66 -5.06 15.25 6.97
N GLN A 67 -4.91 16.56 6.95
CA GLN A 67 -5.48 17.47 7.95
C GLN A 67 -7.01 17.49 7.88
N LYS A 68 -7.57 17.62 6.70
CA LYS A 68 -9.02 17.62 6.48
C LYS A 68 -9.68 16.32 6.97
N GLU A 69 -9.02 15.20 6.72
CA GLU A 69 -9.52 13.87 7.10
C GLU A 69 -9.12 13.45 8.51
N LYS A 70 -8.39 14.30 9.25
CA LYS A 70 -7.96 14.07 10.63
C LYS A 70 -7.11 12.80 10.81
N VAL A 71 -6.19 12.61 9.88
CA VAL A 71 -5.22 11.49 9.90
C VAL A 71 -3.77 11.98 10.07
N GLU A 72 -3.58 13.12 10.73
CA GLU A 72 -2.25 13.70 10.97
C GLU A 72 -1.37 12.81 11.86
N GLU A 73 -1.96 12.07 12.78
CA GLU A 73 -1.22 11.25 13.74
C GLU A 73 -1.23 9.75 13.38
N LYS A 74 -2.36 9.27 12.86
CA LYS A 74 -2.56 7.84 12.54
C LYS A 74 -3.68 7.65 11.53
N GLY A 75 -3.71 6.46 10.94
CA GLY A 75 -4.70 6.08 9.94
C GLY A 75 -4.25 6.42 8.53
N HIS A 76 -5.18 6.36 7.59
CA HIS A 76 -4.91 6.56 6.17
C HIS A 76 -5.97 7.46 5.56
N ILE A 77 -5.61 8.21 4.53
CA ILE A 77 -6.57 9.01 3.77
C ILE A 77 -7.63 8.11 3.13
N GLN A 78 -8.83 8.63 2.98
CA GLN A 78 -9.99 7.85 2.53
C GLN A 78 -9.78 7.22 1.14
N ALA A 79 -9.10 7.91 0.23
CA ALA A 79 -8.78 7.38 -1.08
C ALA A 79 -7.98 6.07 -1.02
N LEU A 80 -7.04 5.95 -0.08
CA LEU A 80 -6.27 4.71 0.12
C LEU A 80 -7.11 3.62 0.78
N LYS A 81 -7.96 3.97 1.73
CA LYS A 81 -8.91 3.01 2.32
C LYS A 81 -9.84 2.43 1.26
N ASN A 82 -10.36 3.27 0.38
CA ASN A 82 -11.22 2.83 -0.73
C ASN A 82 -10.47 1.84 -1.65
N THR A 83 -9.21 2.11 -1.95
CA THR A 83 -8.40 1.19 -2.76
C THR A 83 -8.18 -0.16 -2.09
N VAL A 84 -7.95 -0.17 -0.78
CA VAL A 84 -7.86 -1.43 0.00
C VAL A 84 -9.19 -2.18 -0.02
N ASP A 85 -10.31 -1.47 0.10
CA ASP A 85 -11.65 -2.06 0.03
C ASP A 85 -11.92 -2.68 -1.36
N GLU A 86 -11.53 -2.00 -2.43
CA GLU A 86 -11.62 -2.54 -3.80
C GLU A 86 -10.82 -3.82 -3.97
N LEU A 87 -9.61 -3.89 -3.41
CA LEU A 87 -8.81 -5.13 -3.40
C LEU A 87 -9.47 -6.24 -2.58
N THR A 88 -10.11 -5.90 -1.48
CA THR A 88 -10.85 -6.86 -0.65
C THR A 88 -12.07 -7.41 -1.39
N GLU A 89 -12.80 -6.57 -2.10
CA GLU A 89 -13.90 -6.99 -2.97
C GLU A 89 -13.42 -7.93 -4.09
N LEU A 90 -12.30 -7.59 -4.74
CA LEU A 90 -11.69 -8.46 -5.75
C LEU A 90 -11.26 -9.81 -5.17
N HIS A 91 -10.69 -9.82 -3.97
CA HIS A 91 -10.35 -11.05 -3.24
C HIS A 91 -11.56 -11.98 -3.11
N PHE A 92 -12.69 -11.48 -2.64
CA PHE A 92 -13.90 -12.27 -2.52
C PHE A 92 -14.49 -12.67 -3.87
N PHE A 93 -14.44 -11.79 -4.86
CA PHE A 93 -14.89 -12.10 -6.22
C PHE A 93 -14.10 -13.28 -6.81
N LEU A 94 -12.77 -13.26 -6.70
CA LEU A 94 -11.91 -14.33 -7.23
C LEU A 94 -12.17 -15.67 -6.54
N LEU A 95 -12.45 -15.66 -5.23
CA LEU A 95 -12.70 -16.88 -4.46
C LEU A 95 -14.09 -17.44 -4.68
N HIS A 96 -15.12 -16.60 -4.73
CA HIS A 96 -16.52 -17.03 -4.62
C HIS A 96 -17.34 -16.92 -5.91
N GLN A 97 -16.94 -16.06 -6.84
CA GLN A 97 -17.63 -15.87 -8.12
C GLN A 97 -16.83 -16.39 -9.30
N ALA A 98 -15.59 -15.95 -9.46
CA ALA A 98 -14.72 -16.42 -10.53
C ALA A 98 -14.16 -17.82 -10.31
N HIS A 99 -14.18 -18.31 -9.07
CA HIS A 99 -13.61 -19.60 -8.67
C HIS A 99 -12.17 -19.79 -9.16
N ASP A 100 -11.34 -18.74 -9.00
CA ASP A 100 -9.95 -18.76 -9.43
C ASP A 100 -9.15 -19.78 -8.60
N GLY A 101 -8.84 -20.93 -9.20
CA GLY A 101 -8.15 -22.03 -8.51
C GLY A 101 -6.73 -21.68 -8.09
N ARG A 102 -6.01 -20.90 -8.89
CA ARG A 102 -4.66 -20.47 -8.55
C ARG A 102 -4.67 -19.50 -7.36
N TYR A 103 -5.58 -18.55 -7.38
CA TYR A 103 -5.73 -17.62 -6.25
C TYR A 103 -6.15 -18.34 -4.96
N ARG A 104 -7.09 -19.26 -5.06
CA ARG A 104 -7.51 -20.10 -3.91
C ARG A 104 -6.31 -20.84 -3.31
N GLN A 105 -5.46 -21.41 -4.14
CA GLN A 105 -4.24 -22.09 -3.68
C GLN A 105 -3.32 -21.15 -2.90
N LEU A 106 -3.08 -19.94 -3.44
CA LEU A 106 -2.24 -18.93 -2.78
C LEU A 106 -2.83 -18.44 -1.46
N VAL A 107 -4.14 -18.24 -1.40
CA VAL A 107 -4.85 -17.88 -0.16
C VAL A 107 -4.73 -19.00 0.88
N THR A 108 -4.92 -20.25 0.47
CA THR A 108 -4.77 -21.41 1.35
C THR A 108 -3.36 -21.52 1.93
N GLN A 109 -2.34 -21.28 1.11
CA GLN A 109 -0.95 -21.29 1.57
C GLN A 109 -0.61 -20.16 2.55
N ALA A 110 -1.26 -19.01 2.40
CA ALA A 110 -1.06 -17.85 3.27
C ALA A 110 -1.92 -17.88 4.53
N ALA A 111 -3.00 -18.64 4.55
CA ALA A 111 -4.05 -18.58 5.58
C ALA A 111 -3.51 -18.77 7.01
N GLY A 112 -2.69 -19.77 7.25
CA GLY A 112 -2.10 -20.04 8.57
C GLY A 112 -1.18 -18.90 9.04
N ASN A 113 -0.41 -18.33 8.12
CA ASN A 113 0.47 -17.21 8.40
C ASN A 113 -0.30 -15.93 8.71
N LEU A 114 -1.42 -15.70 8.03
CA LEU A 114 -2.31 -14.57 8.32
C LEU A 114 -2.98 -14.69 9.69
N VAL A 115 -3.47 -15.88 10.04
CA VAL A 115 -4.04 -16.15 11.37
C VAL A 115 -3.02 -15.85 12.47
N GLU A 116 -1.79 -16.35 12.33
CA GLU A 116 -0.72 -16.14 13.30
C GLU A 116 -0.31 -14.68 13.38
N PHE A 117 -0.22 -13.98 12.25
CA PHE A 117 0.09 -12.56 12.22
C PHE A 117 -1.01 -11.75 12.90
N ARG A 118 -2.28 -12.04 12.65
CA ARG A 118 -3.42 -11.39 13.31
C ARG A 118 -3.33 -11.53 14.84
N ARG A 119 -3.05 -12.74 15.30
CA ARG A 119 -2.90 -13.04 16.73
C ARG A 119 -1.75 -12.24 17.35
N LYS A 120 -0.58 -12.27 16.75
CA LYS A 120 0.62 -11.58 17.25
C LYS A 120 0.48 -10.06 17.23
N ALA A 121 -0.15 -9.51 16.23
CA ALA A 121 -0.39 -8.07 16.10
C ALA A 121 -1.56 -7.57 16.95
N GLY A 122 -2.36 -8.45 17.53
CA GLY A 122 -3.54 -8.08 18.31
C GLY A 122 -4.63 -7.39 17.48
N VAL A 123 -4.72 -7.73 16.21
CA VAL A 123 -5.69 -7.16 15.27
C VAL A 123 -6.98 -7.97 15.33
N ASP A 124 -8.11 -7.28 15.45
CA ASP A 124 -9.43 -7.93 15.50
C ASP A 124 -9.94 -8.40 14.13
N ASP A 125 -11.05 -9.14 14.15
CA ASP A 125 -11.61 -9.75 12.95
C ASP A 125 -12.29 -8.75 12.00
N THR A 126 -12.42 -7.48 12.37
CA THR A 126 -12.99 -6.44 11.50
C THR A 126 -12.02 -6.01 10.40
N VAL A 127 -10.72 -6.22 10.60
CA VAL A 127 -9.69 -5.97 9.59
C VAL A 127 -9.66 -7.13 8.61
N SER A 128 -9.84 -6.85 7.32
CA SER A 128 -9.83 -7.89 6.27
C SER A 128 -8.47 -8.59 6.15
N ASP A 129 -8.47 -9.81 5.62
CA ASP A 129 -7.22 -10.53 5.35
C ASP A 129 -6.32 -9.79 4.35
N VAL A 130 -6.91 -9.08 3.39
CA VAL A 130 -6.17 -8.26 2.43
C VAL A 130 -5.47 -7.08 3.13
N GLU A 131 -6.19 -6.35 3.97
CA GLU A 131 -5.61 -5.25 4.75
C GLU A 131 -4.54 -5.75 5.72
N LEU A 132 -4.81 -6.86 6.39
CA LEU A 132 -3.85 -7.53 7.27
C LEU A 132 -2.58 -7.92 6.53
N ALA A 133 -2.71 -8.50 5.34
CA ALA A 133 -1.58 -8.86 4.48
C ALA A 133 -0.75 -7.63 4.09
N LEU A 134 -1.40 -6.56 3.69
CA LEU A 134 -0.74 -5.29 3.35
C LEU A 134 -0.02 -4.69 4.57
N ASN A 135 -0.64 -4.72 5.75
CA ASN A 135 0.00 -4.29 7.00
C ASN A 135 1.26 -5.10 7.32
N GLY A 136 1.22 -6.40 7.11
CA GLY A 136 2.39 -7.27 7.29
C GLY A 136 3.52 -6.95 6.32
N LEU A 137 3.21 -6.76 5.06
CA LEU A 137 4.18 -6.37 4.03
C LEU A 137 4.76 -4.98 4.29
N TYR A 138 3.94 -4.05 4.76
CA TYR A 138 4.41 -2.72 5.16
C TYR A 138 5.38 -2.79 6.33
N GLY A 139 5.06 -3.56 7.36
CA GLY A 139 5.96 -3.79 8.50
C GLY A 139 7.30 -4.38 8.08
N GLN A 140 7.30 -5.36 7.18
CA GLN A 140 8.52 -5.93 6.60
C GLN A 140 9.33 -4.88 5.83
N LEU A 141 8.67 -4.05 5.02
CA LEU A 141 9.29 -2.94 4.30
C LEU A 141 9.99 -1.97 5.28
N MET A 142 9.32 -1.59 6.35
CA MET A 142 9.88 -0.68 7.35
C MET A 142 11.11 -1.28 8.05
N LEU A 143 11.08 -2.55 8.41
CA LEU A 143 12.23 -3.23 9.01
C LEU A 143 13.42 -3.26 8.05
N LYS A 144 13.20 -3.54 6.76
CA LYS A 144 14.26 -3.51 5.74
C LYS A 144 14.86 -2.12 5.57
N LEU A 145 14.03 -1.07 5.55
CA LEU A 145 14.50 0.31 5.44
C LEU A 145 15.31 0.75 6.66
N GLN A 146 14.98 0.23 7.84
CA GLN A 146 15.74 0.46 9.07
C GLN A 146 16.97 -0.44 9.18
N LYS A 147 17.24 -1.29 8.19
CA LYS A 147 18.34 -2.27 8.17
C LYS A 147 18.32 -3.22 9.37
N ARG A 148 17.11 -3.52 9.87
CA ARG A 148 16.91 -4.48 10.95
C ARG A 148 16.83 -5.89 10.37
N GLU A 149 17.42 -6.85 11.08
CA GLU A 149 17.30 -8.25 10.74
C GLU A 149 15.87 -8.75 10.95
N ILE A 150 15.41 -9.55 10.00
CA ILE A 150 14.10 -10.18 10.06
C ILE A 150 14.34 -11.68 10.28
N HIS A 151 13.68 -12.25 11.27
CA HIS A 151 13.81 -13.67 11.58
C HIS A 151 13.44 -14.52 10.36
N PRO A 152 14.21 -15.58 10.02
CA PRO A 152 13.96 -16.41 8.83
C PRO A 152 12.54 -16.98 8.73
N GLU A 153 11.95 -17.37 9.85
CA GLU A 153 10.55 -17.85 9.88
C GLU A 153 9.55 -16.75 9.47
N THR A 154 9.80 -15.50 9.86
CA THR A 154 9.00 -14.35 9.46
C THR A 154 9.14 -14.07 7.97
N VAL A 155 10.37 -14.17 7.43
CA VAL A 155 10.62 -14.03 5.99
C VAL A 155 9.84 -15.08 5.20
N ALA A 156 9.88 -16.33 5.62
CA ALA A 156 9.15 -17.42 4.97
C ALA A 156 7.62 -17.24 5.05
N ALA A 157 7.11 -16.81 6.20
CA ALA A 157 5.69 -16.50 6.37
C ALA A 157 5.25 -15.35 5.46
N MET A 158 6.03 -14.29 5.39
CA MET A 158 5.75 -13.13 4.53
C MET A 158 5.83 -13.47 3.03
N GLU A 159 6.61 -14.45 2.63
CA GLU A 159 6.69 -14.90 1.25
C GLU A 159 5.33 -15.40 0.73
N SER A 160 4.62 -16.22 1.51
CA SER A 160 3.28 -16.70 1.12
C SER A 160 2.27 -15.57 1.01
N ILE A 161 2.31 -14.63 1.94
CA ILE A 161 1.46 -13.42 1.95
C ILE A 161 1.79 -12.53 0.75
N SER A 162 3.07 -12.34 0.45
CA SER A 162 3.53 -11.57 -0.71
C SER A 162 3.05 -12.15 -2.03
N LYS A 163 3.11 -13.49 -2.18
CA LYS A 163 2.63 -14.16 -3.38
C LYS A 163 1.12 -13.99 -3.58
N MET A 164 0.35 -14.08 -2.52
CA MET A 164 -1.10 -13.83 -2.55
C MET A 164 -1.40 -12.40 -3.00
N ILE A 165 -0.77 -11.42 -2.40
CA ILE A 165 -0.98 -10.00 -2.74
C ILE A 165 -0.48 -9.67 -4.13
N ALA A 166 0.65 -10.22 -4.57
CA ALA A 166 1.17 -10.01 -5.92
C ALA A 166 0.19 -10.52 -7.00
N TYR A 167 -0.40 -11.68 -6.78
CA TYR A 167 -1.42 -12.22 -7.68
C TYR A 167 -2.67 -11.34 -7.71
N LEU A 168 -3.15 -10.92 -6.55
CA LEU A 168 -4.31 -10.03 -6.41
C LEU A 168 -4.07 -8.70 -7.14
N ALA A 169 -2.90 -8.10 -6.97
CA ALA A 169 -2.50 -6.86 -7.64
C ALA A 169 -2.43 -7.03 -9.16
N ALA A 170 -1.92 -8.16 -9.64
CA ALA A 170 -1.87 -8.46 -11.08
C ALA A 170 -3.28 -8.62 -11.67
N ARG A 171 -4.18 -9.26 -10.97
CA ARG A 171 -5.59 -9.38 -11.38
C ARG A 171 -6.32 -8.03 -11.36
N TYR A 172 -6.05 -7.20 -10.36
CA TYR A 172 -6.57 -5.83 -10.30
C TYR A 172 -6.14 -5.01 -11.52
N LYS A 173 -4.86 -5.05 -11.88
CA LYS A 173 -4.33 -4.39 -13.06
C LYS A 173 -5.02 -4.84 -14.34
N GLN A 174 -5.18 -6.15 -14.50
CA GLN A 174 -5.85 -6.73 -15.67
C GLN A 174 -7.30 -6.24 -15.79
N MET A 175 -8.03 -6.20 -14.70
CA MET A 175 -9.42 -5.71 -14.69
C MET A 175 -9.53 -4.22 -15.00
N GLU A 176 -8.61 -3.40 -14.50
CA GLU A 176 -8.54 -1.97 -14.82
C GLU A 176 -8.25 -1.74 -16.32
N GLU A 177 -7.33 -2.49 -16.91
CA GLU A 177 -7.02 -2.43 -18.34
C GLU A 177 -8.22 -2.87 -19.21
N GLU A 178 -8.93 -3.92 -18.82
CA GLU A 178 -10.15 -4.38 -19.51
C GLU A 178 -11.25 -3.32 -19.42
N ALA A 179 -11.42 -2.66 -18.28
CA ALA A 179 -12.39 -1.58 -18.09
C ALA A 179 -12.07 -0.34 -18.94
N GLU A 180 -10.79 0.02 -19.10
CA GLU A 180 -10.34 1.10 -19.97
C GLU A 180 -10.62 0.77 -21.45
N ASN A 181 -10.29 -0.44 -21.87
CA ASN A 181 -10.50 -0.89 -23.26
C ASN A 181 -11.99 -1.02 -23.64
N SER A 182 -12.88 -1.26 -22.69
CA SER A 182 -14.33 -1.37 -22.95
C SER A 182 -15.03 -0.02 -23.15
N LYS A 183 -14.34 1.11 -22.88
CA LYS A 183 -14.89 2.46 -23.08
C LYS A 183 -14.76 2.97 -24.52
N PHE A 184 -14.13 2.21 -25.39
CA PHE A 184 -13.95 2.47 -26.81
C PHE A 184 -14.60 1.37 -27.65
#